data_01d476f05d23ade11e99673a235c2c2b
#
_entry.id   01d476f05d23ade11e99673a235c2c2b
#
_cell.length_a   1.000
_cell.length_b   1.000
_cell.length_c   1.000
_cell.angle_alpha   90.00
_cell.angle_beta   90.00
_cell.angle_gamma   90.00
#
_symmetry.space_group_name_H-M   'P 1'
#
loop_
_entity.id
_entity.type
_entity.pdbx_description
1 polymer ?
#
loop_
_entity_poly.entity_id
_entity_poly.type
_entity_poly.pdbx_seq_one_letter_code
_entity_poly.pdbx_strand_id
1 'polypeptide(L)'
;SFFLPQSETLCRYVTGKHPESGALEYSFHAQVPPTVPTVYFGVRSCDLFAVMYTDLVFRRARERDIYYDRRRSDAVFISIGCARPFADCFCNATRSGPFLDMGFDLQLTDLGDRWVVQIGRPRGVRLIEEWPAFFTLASEADRKAQFQVELEARGLFRRHVHVDLAVKLLQEQPDHAAVFAELSRRCQDCGGCAYICPTCICFNIADLRLDEDGGERVRTWDACTFAGFTRMTGDCNPVDGETGRVRKRFLHKLLHDVQKHGRPSCVGCGRCVNMCFGGVDIIRCIEMLAAEGENGSGGRW
;
A
#
# COMPACT_ATOMS: atom_id res chain seq x y z
N SER A 1 -5.29 5.58 -0.39
CA SER A 1 -4.32 5.71 -1.49
C SER A 1 -4.45 7.08 -2.16
N PHE A 2 -3.33 7.69 -2.56
CA PHE A 2 -3.33 9.01 -3.24
C PHE A 2 -3.99 8.97 -4.63
N PHE A 3 -3.93 7.81 -5.31
CA PHE A 3 -4.31 7.68 -6.71
C PHE A 3 -5.50 6.75 -6.95
N LEU A 4 -6.04 6.16 -5.90
CA LEU A 4 -7.21 5.30 -5.92
C LEU A 4 -8.29 5.94 -5.06
N PRO A 5 -9.27 6.64 -5.64
CA PRO A 5 -10.41 7.18 -4.88
C PRO A 5 -11.27 6.06 -4.30
N GLN A 6 -12.04 6.38 -3.28
CA GLN A 6 -12.92 5.40 -2.61
C GLN A 6 -13.98 4.85 -3.56
N SER A 7 -14.44 5.68 -4.49
CA SER A 7 -15.37 5.30 -5.55
C SER A 7 -15.02 6.05 -6.81
N GLU A 8 -15.09 5.39 -7.97
CA GLU A 8 -14.90 6.01 -9.27
C GLU A 8 -15.67 5.26 -10.36
N THR A 9 -16.28 6.02 -11.27
CA THR A 9 -16.87 5.47 -12.47
C THR A 9 -15.78 5.15 -13.49
N LEU A 10 -15.67 3.89 -13.88
CA LEU A 10 -14.70 3.45 -14.89
C LEU A 10 -15.22 3.71 -16.30
N CYS A 11 -16.48 3.37 -16.55
CA CYS A 11 -17.12 3.63 -17.83
C CYS A 11 -18.62 3.82 -17.65
N ARG A 12 -19.22 4.52 -18.62
CA ARG A 12 -20.65 4.49 -18.85
C ARG A 12 -20.97 3.52 -19.95
N TYR A 13 -22.08 2.84 -19.85
CA TYR A 13 -22.57 1.98 -20.93
C TYR A 13 -23.99 2.40 -21.31
N VAL A 14 -24.26 2.26 -22.59
CA VAL A 14 -25.59 2.49 -23.17
C VAL A 14 -26.01 1.18 -23.83
N THR A 15 -27.25 0.80 -23.63
CA THR A 15 -27.87 -0.36 -24.27
C THR A 15 -28.67 0.07 -25.50
N GLY A 16 -28.53 -0.65 -26.57
CA GLY A 16 -29.26 -0.47 -27.81
C GLY A 16 -29.75 -1.79 -28.35
N LYS A 17 -30.49 -1.75 -29.45
CA LYS A 17 -30.82 -2.95 -30.21
C LYS A 17 -30.17 -2.87 -31.57
N HIS A 18 -29.55 -3.97 -31.99
CA HIS A 18 -29.01 -4.09 -33.34
C HIS A 18 -30.15 -3.91 -34.37
N PRO A 19 -30.00 -3.02 -35.38
CA PRO A 19 -31.10 -2.64 -36.28
C PRO A 19 -31.70 -3.82 -37.03
N GLU A 20 -30.89 -4.79 -37.42
CA GLU A 20 -31.33 -5.92 -38.25
C GLU A 20 -31.75 -7.15 -37.41
N SER A 21 -31.01 -7.49 -36.37
CA SER A 21 -31.22 -8.70 -35.56
C SER A 21 -32.11 -8.51 -34.35
N GLY A 22 -32.31 -7.24 -33.90
CA GLY A 22 -32.98 -6.91 -32.65
C GLY A 22 -32.22 -7.34 -31.40
N ALA A 23 -31.00 -7.88 -31.54
CA ALA A 23 -30.15 -8.30 -30.43
C ALA A 23 -29.71 -7.10 -29.57
N LEU A 24 -29.57 -7.32 -28.27
CA LEU A 24 -29.11 -6.30 -27.35
C LEU A 24 -27.63 -5.96 -27.59
N GLU A 25 -27.31 -4.71 -27.79
CA GLU A 25 -25.95 -4.20 -27.95
C GLU A 25 -25.57 -3.29 -26.80
N TYR A 26 -24.29 -3.30 -26.44
CA TYR A 26 -23.74 -2.43 -25.40
C TYR A 26 -22.61 -1.57 -25.98
N SER A 27 -22.71 -0.27 -25.78
CA SER A 27 -21.62 0.69 -26.06
C SER A 27 -21.00 1.14 -24.76
N PHE A 28 -19.66 1.03 -24.66
CA PHE A 28 -18.93 1.43 -23.44
C PHE A 28 -18.10 2.68 -23.68
N HIS A 29 -18.24 3.66 -22.81
CA HIS A 29 -17.55 4.95 -22.86
C HIS A 29 -16.71 5.14 -21.60
N ALA A 30 -15.38 4.93 -21.72
CA ALA A 30 -14.46 5.06 -20.60
C ALA A 30 -14.49 6.48 -19.99
N GLN A 31 -14.54 6.57 -18.66
CA GLN A 31 -14.53 7.81 -17.90
C GLN A 31 -13.14 8.09 -17.34
N VAL A 32 -12.15 8.17 -18.23
CA VAL A 32 -10.75 8.37 -17.83
C VAL A 32 -10.57 9.79 -17.27
N PRO A 33 -10.06 9.95 -16.02
CA PRO A 33 -9.87 11.26 -15.43
C PRO A 33 -8.82 12.08 -16.21
N PRO A 34 -8.93 13.40 -16.22
CA PRO A 34 -7.87 14.25 -16.77
C PRO A 34 -6.59 14.09 -15.96
N THR A 35 -5.45 14.29 -16.61
CA THR A 35 -4.17 14.40 -15.91
C THR A 35 -4.10 15.79 -15.28
N VAL A 36 -3.92 15.86 -13.97
CA VAL A 36 -3.79 17.12 -13.23
C VAL A 36 -2.41 17.14 -12.56
N PRO A 37 -1.54 18.10 -12.91
CA PRO A 37 -0.27 18.30 -12.22
C PRO A 37 -0.52 18.53 -10.73
N THR A 38 0.01 17.64 -9.88
CA THR A 38 -0.24 17.66 -8.44
C THR A 38 1.06 17.51 -7.67
N VAL A 39 1.30 18.40 -6.71
CA VAL A 39 2.43 18.32 -5.79
C VAL A 39 1.96 17.71 -4.48
N TYR A 40 2.54 16.58 -4.11
CA TYR A 40 2.35 15.94 -2.81
C TYR A 40 3.50 16.35 -1.89
N PHE A 41 3.21 17.31 -1.01
CA PHE A 41 4.18 17.85 -0.08
C PHE A 41 4.08 17.16 1.29
N GLY A 42 5.23 16.92 1.94
CA GLY A 42 5.28 16.35 3.28
C GLY A 42 5.02 14.85 3.34
N VAL A 43 5.14 14.15 2.21
CA VAL A 43 4.92 12.70 2.14
C VAL A 43 6.00 11.97 2.95
N ARG A 44 5.59 11.09 3.86
CA ARG A 44 6.52 10.28 4.63
C ARG A 44 7.13 9.17 3.78
N SER A 45 8.32 8.72 4.13
CA SER A 45 9.04 7.65 3.43
C SER A 45 8.19 6.39 3.23
N CYS A 46 7.50 5.93 4.27
CA CYS A 46 6.64 4.74 4.17
C CYS A 46 5.43 4.94 3.24
N ASP A 47 4.88 6.15 3.13
CA ASP A 47 3.78 6.45 2.21
C ASP A 47 4.28 6.53 0.77
N LEU A 48 5.42 7.16 0.55
CA LEU A 48 6.06 7.21 -0.76
C LEU A 48 6.48 5.81 -1.22
N PHE A 49 6.99 5.00 -0.31
CA PHE A 49 7.31 3.60 -0.61
C PHE A 49 6.05 2.79 -0.95
N ALA A 50 4.93 3.06 -0.29
CA ALA A 50 3.64 2.46 -0.64
C ALA A 50 3.17 2.85 -2.04
N VAL A 51 3.41 4.11 -2.47
CA VAL A 51 3.16 4.53 -3.86
C VAL A 51 4.01 3.74 -4.83
N MET A 52 5.31 3.57 -4.55
CA MET A 52 6.19 2.75 -5.40
C MET A 52 5.71 1.29 -5.49
N TYR A 53 5.19 0.74 -4.38
CA TYR A 53 4.58 -0.60 -4.40
C TYR A 53 3.32 -0.64 -5.26
N THR A 54 2.41 0.33 -5.13
CA THR A 54 1.19 0.38 -5.95
C THR A 54 1.50 0.60 -7.43
N ASP A 55 2.58 1.31 -7.76
CA ASP A 55 3.10 1.43 -9.14
C ASP A 55 3.48 0.05 -9.72
N LEU A 56 4.00 -0.90 -8.93
CA LEU A 56 4.29 -2.27 -9.38
C LEU A 56 3.01 -2.99 -9.82
N VAL A 57 1.91 -2.76 -9.12
CA VAL A 57 0.63 -3.42 -9.40
C VAL A 57 -0.09 -2.77 -10.58
N PHE A 58 -0.21 -1.44 -10.59
CA PHE A 58 -1.07 -0.73 -11.54
C PHE A 58 -0.37 -0.19 -12.78
N ARG A 59 0.97 -0.05 -12.77
CA ARG A 59 1.72 0.54 -13.90
C ARG A 59 2.67 -0.43 -14.58
N ARG A 60 3.20 -1.43 -13.85
CA ARG A 60 4.17 -2.41 -14.39
C ARG A 60 3.54 -3.75 -14.77
N ALA A 61 2.29 -4.01 -14.38
CA ALA A 61 1.56 -5.16 -14.83
C ALA A 61 1.39 -5.12 -16.36
N ARG A 62 1.20 -6.28 -16.98
CA ARG A 62 0.95 -6.41 -18.42
C ARG A 62 -0.21 -5.51 -18.86
N GLU A 63 -1.20 -5.35 -17.98
CA GLU A 63 -2.37 -4.53 -18.18
C GLU A 63 -2.32 -3.33 -17.23
N ARG A 64 -1.93 -2.17 -17.79
CA ARG A 64 -1.87 -0.91 -17.03
C ARG A 64 -3.27 -0.42 -16.70
N ASP A 65 -3.47 -0.04 -15.46
CA ASP A 65 -4.67 0.70 -15.05
C ASP A 65 -4.57 2.16 -15.50
N ILE A 66 -5.34 2.52 -16.51
CA ILE A 66 -5.29 3.86 -17.11
C ILE A 66 -5.77 4.95 -16.13
N TYR A 67 -6.69 4.64 -15.21
CA TYR A 67 -7.23 5.58 -14.21
C TYR A 67 -6.19 5.92 -13.17
N TYR A 68 -5.50 4.90 -12.64
CA TYR A 68 -4.37 5.08 -11.74
C TYR A 68 -3.23 5.84 -12.43
N ASP A 69 -2.86 5.41 -13.63
CA ASP A 69 -1.72 5.98 -14.35
C ASP A 69 -1.93 7.46 -14.69
N ARG A 70 -3.12 7.87 -15.08
CA ARG A 70 -3.43 9.27 -15.36
C ARG A 70 -3.24 10.16 -14.13
N ARG A 71 -3.71 9.74 -12.96
CA ARG A 71 -3.52 10.48 -11.71
C ARG A 71 -2.07 10.49 -11.23
N ARG A 72 -1.35 9.41 -11.53
CA ARG A 72 0.04 9.21 -11.07
C ARG A 72 1.08 9.93 -11.93
N SER A 73 0.83 10.10 -13.23
CA SER A 73 1.82 10.51 -14.21
C SER A 73 2.46 11.86 -13.93
N ASP A 74 1.67 12.85 -13.51
CA ASP A 74 2.16 14.22 -13.25
C ASP A 74 2.31 14.56 -11.77
N ALA A 75 2.27 13.53 -10.91
CA ALA A 75 2.51 13.70 -9.49
C ALA A 75 3.98 14.01 -9.20
N VAL A 76 4.21 15.08 -8.46
CA VAL A 76 5.50 15.49 -7.90
C VAL A 76 5.50 15.15 -6.42
N PHE A 77 6.57 14.53 -5.93
CA PHE A 77 6.70 14.17 -4.52
C PHE A 77 7.82 14.95 -3.85
N ILE A 78 7.43 15.80 -2.92
CA ILE A 78 8.33 16.43 -1.96
C ILE A 78 8.16 15.70 -0.65
N SER A 79 9.08 14.76 -0.37
CA SER A 79 9.02 13.95 0.85
C SER A 79 9.73 14.63 2.01
N ILE A 80 9.33 14.27 3.22
CA ILE A 80 10.03 14.68 4.46
C ILE A 80 10.58 13.41 5.10
N GLY A 81 11.89 13.40 5.33
CA GLY A 81 12.57 12.38 6.11
C GLY A 81 11.98 12.28 7.51
N CYS A 82 11.75 11.07 7.98
CA CYS A 82 11.08 10.85 9.26
C CYS A 82 12.09 10.80 10.40
N ALA A 83 12.48 11.97 10.93
CA ALA A 83 13.42 12.07 12.05
C ALA A 83 12.88 11.46 13.35
N ARG A 84 11.56 11.36 13.52
CA ARG A 84 10.92 10.78 14.72
C ARG A 84 9.82 9.79 14.33
N PRO A 85 10.14 8.49 14.26
CA PRO A 85 9.14 7.45 14.03
C PRO A 85 8.10 7.39 15.17
N PHE A 86 6.85 7.06 14.84
CA PHE A 86 5.83 6.79 15.86
C PHE A 86 6.09 5.46 16.58
N ALA A 87 5.44 5.28 17.74
CA ALA A 87 5.68 4.16 18.65
C ALA A 87 5.51 2.77 17.98
N ASP A 88 4.56 2.64 17.05
CA ASP A 88 4.26 1.38 16.35
C ASP A 88 4.85 1.29 14.95
N CYS A 89 5.68 2.26 14.53
CA CYS A 89 6.42 2.18 13.29
C CYS A 89 7.50 1.10 13.36
N PHE A 90 7.66 0.38 12.26
CA PHE A 90 8.73 -0.60 12.00
C PHE A 90 9.16 -0.59 10.53
N CYS A 91 9.09 0.58 9.89
CA CYS A 91 9.46 0.74 8.48
C CYS A 91 10.95 0.48 8.20
N ASN A 92 11.81 0.55 9.23
CA ASN A 92 13.20 0.07 9.17
C ASN A 92 13.28 -1.44 8.88
N ALA A 93 12.42 -2.26 9.49
CA ALA A 93 12.39 -3.70 9.27
C ALA A 93 11.86 -4.09 7.87
N THR A 94 11.05 -3.22 7.25
CA THR A 94 10.55 -3.42 5.88
C THR A 94 11.36 -2.67 4.82
N ARG A 95 12.45 -1.98 5.21
CA ARG A 95 13.30 -1.16 4.33
C ARG A 95 12.51 -0.10 3.54
N SER A 96 11.50 0.49 4.17
CA SER A 96 10.62 1.50 3.57
C SER A 96 10.69 2.87 4.28
N GLY A 97 11.71 3.05 5.10
CA GLY A 97 11.99 4.28 5.84
C GLY A 97 13.00 4.04 6.97
N PRO A 98 13.31 5.05 7.75
CA PRO A 98 12.67 6.38 7.89
C PRO A 98 13.05 7.40 6.80
N PHE A 99 14.13 7.19 6.07
CA PHE A 99 14.56 7.96 4.91
C PHE A 99 14.62 7.03 3.69
N LEU A 100 14.49 7.59 2.49
CA LEU A 100 14.55 6.85 1.22
C LEU A 100 15.69 7.37 0.36
N ASP A 101 16.29 6.46 -0.41
CA ASP A 101 17.31 6.79 -1.40
C ASP A 101 16.70 7.12 -2.77
N MET A 102 15.40 6.82 -2.96
CA MET A 102 14.70 6.99 -4.23
C MET A 102 13.20 7.20 -4.07
N GLY A 103 12.54 7.52 -5.18
CA GLY A 103 11.08 7.60 -5.24
C GLY A 103 10.52 9.02 -5.16
N PHE A 104 11.25 9.95 -4.55
CA PHE A 104 10.92 11.37 -4.43
C PHE A 104 11.48 12.20 -5.59
N ASP A 105 10.90 13.36 -5.80
CA ASP A 105 11.50 14.40 -6.63
C ASP A 105 12.44 15.26 -5.77
N LEU A 106 11.98 15.64 -4.56
CA LEU A 106 12.80 16.22 -3.50
C LEU A 106 12.55 15.48 -2.18
N GLN A 107 13.59 15.33 -1.34
CA GLN A 107 13.46 14.89 0.04
C GLN A 107 14.06 15.92 0.98
N LEU A 108 13.28 16.32 1.98
CA LEU A 108 13.64 17.33 2.96
C LEU A 108 14.07 16.67 4.26
N THR A 109 15.20 17.08 4.82
CA THR A 109 15.66 16.72 6.16
C THR A 109 15.69 17.97 7.03
N ASP A 110 14.94 17.95 8.11
CA ASP A 110 14.88 19.03 9.08
C ASP A 110 16.13 19.03 9.97
N LEU A 111 16.88 20.15 9.97
CA LEU A 111 18.02 20.37 10.87
C LEU A 111 17.66 21.33 12.03
N GLY A 112 16.39 21.76 12.11
CA GLY A 112 15.88 22.65 13.14
C GLY A 112 15.79 24.11 12.67
N ASP A 113 16.88 24.70 12.26
CA ASP A 113 16.96 26.08 11.75
C ASP A 113 16.90 26.16 10.21
N ARG A 114 17.10 25.05 9.52
CA ARG A 114 17.10 24.94 8.06
C ARG A 114 16.78 23.52 7.59
N TRP A 115 16.58 23.37 6.30
CA TRP A 115 16.30 22.08 5.65
C TRP A 115 17.42 21.71 4.68
N VAL A 116 17.87 20.46 4.75
CA VAL A 116 18.68 19.88 3.67
C VAL A 116 17.74 19.28 2.65
N VAL A 117 17.96 19.64 1.37
CA VAL A 117 17.15 19.18 0.24
C VAL A 117 17.97 18.20 -0.60
N GLN A 118 17.50 16.96 -0.67
CA GLN A 118 18.05 15.95 -1.58
C GLN A 118 17.23 15.93 -2.87
N ILE A 119 17.91 15.91 -4.00
CA ILE A 119 17.31 15.80 -5.34
C ILE A 119 17.28 14.34 -5.74
N GLY A 120 16.08 13.79 -5.99
CA GLY A 120 15.91 12.39 -6.35
C GLY A 120 15.63 12.15 -7.83
N ARG A 121 15.03 13.11 -8.51
CA ARG A 121 14.64 13.00 -9.92
C ARG A 121 14.84 14.30 -10.68
N PRO A 122 14.90 14.27 -12.05
CA PRO A 122 15.05 15.48 -12.88
C PRO A 122 13.96 16.56 -12.66
N ARG A 123 12.76 16.17 -12.21
CA ARG A 123 11.72 17.14 -11.84
C ARG A 123 12.14 17.97 -10.61
N GLY A 124 12.82 17.36 -9.65
CA GLY A 124 13.37 18.08 -8.49
C GLY A 124 14.43 19.10 -8.89
N VAL A 125 15.28 18.78 -9.86
CA VAL A 125 16.24 19.75 -10.41
C VAL A 125 15.49 20.98 -10.97
N ARG A 126 14.48 20.76 -11.82
CA ARG A 126 13.69 21.87 -12.39
C ARG A 126 13.02 22.75 -11.34
N LEU A 127 12.50 22.15 -10.26
CA LEU A 127 11.90 22.91 -9.16
C LEU A 127 12.92 23.83 -8.48
N ILE A 128 14.17 23.40 -8.31
CA ILE A 128 15.23 24.24 -7.72
C ILE A 128 15.66 25.33 -8.69
N GLU A 129 15.81 25.01 -9.96
CA GLU A 129 16.19 25.95 -11.02
C GLU A 129 15.13 27.05 -11.25
N GLU A 130 13.86 26.72 -11.08
CA GLU A 130 12.73 27.66 -11.18
C GLU A 130 12.70 28.67 -10.02
N TRP A 131 13.15 28.22 -8.83
CA TRP A 131 13.07 28.99 -7.59
C TRP A 131 14.44 29.14 -6.88
N PRO A 132 15.50 29.55 -7.55
CA PRO A 132 16.86 29.50 -7.03
C PRO A 132 17.08 30.37 -5.77
N ALA A 133 16.27 31.41 -5.57
CA ALA A 133 16.37 32.28 -4.40
C ALA A 133 16.08 31.59 -3.07
N PHE A 134 15.41 30.42 -3.08
CA PHE A 134 15.09 29.66 -1.88
C PHE A 134 16.13 28.60 -1.53
N PHE A 135 17.12 28.38 -2.39
CA PHE A 135 18.07 27.29 -2.23
C PHE A 135 19.51 27.80 -2.27
N THR A 136 20.33 27.20 -1.43
CA THR A 136 21.79 27.40 -1.43
C THR A 136 22.47 26.05 -1.47
N LEU A 137 23.71 26.01 -1.96
CA LEU A 137 24.47 24.77 -1.96
C LEU A 137 24.75 24.29 -0.54
N ALA A 138 24.38 23.05 -0.24
CA ALA A 138 24.62 22.45 1.06
C ALA A 138 26.13 22.27 1.33
N SER A 139 26.57 22.72 2.48
CA SER A 139 27.94 22.54 2.95
C SER A 139 28.21 21.10 3.35
N GLU A 140 29.47 20.76 3.59
CA GLU A 140 29.85 19.46 4.16
C GLU A 140 29.29 19.29 5.58
N ALA A 141 29.22 20.35 6.36
CA ALA A 141 28.62 20.34 7.69
C ALA A 141 27.12 20.00 7.64
N ASP A 142 26.38 20.55 6.66
CA ASP A 142 24.97 20.24 6.46
C ASP A 142 24.75 18.77 6.10
N ARG A 143 25.60 18.22 5.24
CA ARG A 143 25.52 16.78 4.87
C ARG A 143 25.83 15.86 6.06
N LYS A 144 26.79 16.21 6.90
CA LYS A 144 27.10 15.48 8.13
C LYS A 144 25.94 15.57 9.11
N ALA A 145 25.34 16.75 9.28
CA ALA A 145 24.18 16.93 10.15
C ALA A 145 22.97 16.14 9.66
N GLN A 146 22.71 16.12 8.36
CA GLN A 146 21.66 15.27 7.77
C GLN A 146 21.90 13.79 8.07
N PHE A 147 23.11 13.29 7.84
CA PHE A 147 23.44 11.89 8.14
C PHE A 147 23.24 11.56 9.61
N GLN A 148 23.59 12.48 10.51
CA GLN A 148 23.37 12.31 11.95
C GLN A 148 21.88 12.20 12.30
N VAL A 149 21.02 13.05 11.71
CA VAL A 149 19.55 12.96 11.87
C VAL A 149 19.02 11.61 11.39
N GLU A 150 19.51 11.10 10.25
CA GLU A 150 19.12 9.79 9.74
C GLU A 150 19.55 8.65 10.67
N LEU A 151 20.76 8.71 11.19
CA LEU A 151 21.30 7.71 12.11
C LEU A 151 20.51 7.67 13.42
N GLU A 152 20.24 8.84 14.00
CA GLU A 152 19.44 8.97 15.23
C GLU A 152 18.02 8.45 15.04
N ALA A 153 17.38 8.79 13.91
CA ALA A 153 16.03 8.30 13.58
C ALA A 153 15.96 6.76 13.53
N ARG A 154 17.02 6.11 13.02
CA ARG A 154 17.11 4.64 12.99
C ARG A 154 17.18 4.03 14.39
N GLY A 155 17.77 4.73 15.36
CA GLY A 155 17.84 4.30 16.76
C GLY A 155 16.57 4.51 17.58
N LEU A 156 15.60 5.30 17.06
CA LEU A 156 14.37 5.64 17.80
C LEU A 156 13.22 4.64 17.63
N PHE A 157 13.37 3.61 16.80
CA PHE A 157 12.33 2.60 16.65
C PHE A 157 12.14 1.77 17.91
N ARG A 158 10.90 1.70 18.38
CA ARG A 158 10.52 0.94 19.58
C ARG A 158 10.14 -0.49 19.29
N ARG A 159 9.76 -0.78 18.03
CA ARG A 159 9.33 -2.11 17.58
C ARG A 159 10.44 -2.81 16.82
N HIS A 160 10.85 -3.96 17.34
CA HIS A 160 11.79 -4.86 16.67
C HIS A 160 10.99 -6.02 16.06
N VAL A 161 10.71 -5.93 14.76
CA VAL A 161 9.79 -6.86 14.07
C VAL A 161 10.61 -7.70 13.09
N HIS A 162 10.59 -9.01 13.26
CA HIS A 162 11.34 -9.96 12.44
C HIS A 162 10.59 -10.33 11.14
N VAL A 163 10.39 -9.35 10.26
CA VAL A 163 9.64 -9.50 9.01
C VAL A 163 10.24 -10.58 8.12
N ASP A 164 11.56 -10.59 7.95
CA ASP A 164 12.28 -11.55 7.10
C ASP A 164 12.12 -12.98 7.62
N LEU A 165 12.10 -13.18 8.94
CA LEU A 165 11.84 -14.49 9.56
C LEU A 165 10.42 -14.97 9.28
N ALA A 166 9.41 -14.12 9.46
CA ALA A 166 8.04 -14.49 9.18
C ALA A 166 7.82 -14.83 7.69
N VAL A 167 8.45 -14.07 6.79
CA VAL A 167 8.44 -14.37 5.35
C VAL A 167 9.04 -15.75 5.07
N LYS A 168 10.19 -16.05 5.66
CA LYS A 168 10.86 -17.35 5.51
C LYS A 168 9.97 -18.51 6.01
N LEU A 169 9.42 -18.37 7.22
CA LEU A 169 8.53 -19.41 7.80
C LEU A 169 7.30 -19.65 6.91
N LEU A 170 6.68 -18.59 6.39
CA LEU A 170 5.54 -18.72 5.49
C LEU A 170 5.90 -19.30 4.11
N GLN A 171 7.13 -19.10 3.63
CA GLN A 171 7.61 -19.73 2.39
C GLN A 171 7.89 -21.23 2.58
N GLU A 172 8.43 -21.62 3.74
CA GLU A 172 8.69 -23.02 4.09
C GLU A 172 7.39 -23.78 4.36
N GLN A 173 6.47 -23.17 5.10
CA GLN A 173 5.17 -23.74 5.45
C GLN A 173 4.10 -22.64 5.50
N PRO A 174 3.26 -22.49 4.48
CA PRO A 174 2.23 -21.44 4.48
C PRO A 174 1.02 -21.74 5.38
N ASP A 175 0.91 -22.96 5.91
CA ASP A 175 -0.19 -23.36 6.79
C ASP A 175 0.22 -23.34 8.25
N HIS A 176 -0.09 -22.24 8.93
CA HIS A 176 0.04 -22.01 10.36
C HIS A 176 -1.35 -21.96 10.98
N ALA A 177 -2.09 -23.07 10.92
CA ALA A 177 -3.51 -23.13 11.26
C ALA A 177 -3.82 -22.63 12.68
N ALA A 178 -2.98 -22.94 13.66
CA ALA A 178 -3.15 -22.48 15.05
C ALA A 178 -3.03 -20.96 15.18
N VAL A 179 -2.02 -20.36 14.52
CA VAL A 179 -1.83 -18.90 14.51
C VAL A 179 -3.02 -18.19 13.88
N PHE A 180 -3.45 -18.64 12.71
CA PHE A 180 -4.57 -18.00 12.01
C PHE A 180 -5.92 -18.21 12.70
N ALA A 181 -6.14 -19.36 13.33
CA ALA A 181 -7.32 -19.62 14.14
C ALA A 181 -7.37 -18.70 15.37
N GLU A 182 -6.26 -18.51 16.07
CA GLU A 182 -6.19 -17.59 17.21
C GLU A 182 -6.45 -16.14 16.79
N LEU A 183 -5.83 -15.68 15.70
CA LEU A 183 -6.04 -14.34 15.18
C LEU A 183 -7.50 -14.13 14.73
N SER A 184 -8.13 -15.14 14.12
CA SER A 184 -9.50 -15.02 13.63
C SER A 184 -10.53 -14.86 14.76
N ARG A 185 -10.35 -15.56 15.89
CA ARG A 185 -11.23 -15.41 17.06
C ARG A 185 -11.34 -13.98 17.60
N ARG A 186 -10.37 -13.13 17.29
CA ARG A 186 -10.30 -11.73 17.72
C ARG A 186 -10.64 -10.74 16.61
N CYS A 187 -10.74 -11.19 15.37
CA CYS A 187 -11.05 -10.36 14.24
C CYS A 187 -12.53 -9.99 14.24
N GLN A 188 -12.83 -8.69 14.04
CA GLN A 188 -14.19 -8.19 13.95
C GLN A 188 -14.64 -7.96 12.50
N ASP A 189 -13.88 -8.41 11.52
CA ASP A 189 -14.15 -8.24 10.08
C ASP A 189 -14.50 -6.81 9.66
N CYS A 190 -14.06 -5.80 10.41
CA CYS A 190 -14.44 -4.39 10.23
C CYS A 190 -13.78 -3.70 9.03
N GLY A 191 -12.82 -4.33 8.35
CA GLY A 191 -12.10 -3.75 7.21
C GLY A 191 -11.10 -2.63 7.55
N GLY A 192 -11.05 -2.12 8.79
CA GLY A 192 -10.24 -0.97 9.18
C GLY A 192 -8.76 -1.12 8.82
N CYS A 193 -8.20 -2.32 8.99
CA CYS A 193 -6.81 -2.63 8.63
C CYS A 193 -6.52 -2.56 7.12
N ALA A 194 -7.54 -2.75 6.26
CA ALA A 194 -7.41 -2.60 4.81
C ALA A 194 -7.56 -1.13 4.41
N TYR A 195 -8.54 -0.43 4.94
CA TYR A 195 -8.81 0.97 4.59
C TYR A 195 -7.70 1.94 5.04
N ILE A 196 -7.06 1.68 6.20
CA ILE A 196 -5.98 2.54 6.69
C ILE A 196 -4.62 2.21 6.04
N CYS A 197 -4.48 1.05 5.41
CA CYS A 197 -3.21 0.60 4.88
C CYS A 197 -2.89 1.25 3.53
N PRO A 198 -1.73 1.91 3.38
CA PRO A 198 -1.37 2.60 2.15
C PRO A 198 -1.09 1.65 0.97
N THR A 199 -0.84 0.37 1.24
CA THR A 199 -0.58 -0.67 0.23
C THR A 199 -1.76 -1.62 0.01
N CYS A 200 -2.89 -1.45 0.71
CA CYS A 200 -4.09 -2.21 0.40
C CYS A 200 -4.79 -1.63 -0.82
N ILE A 201 -5.11 -2.51 -1.75
CA ILE A 201 -5.67 -2.18 -3.06
C ILE A 201 -6.92 -3.03 -3.36
N CYS A 202 -7.55 -3.56 -2.32
CA CYS A 202 -8.79 -4.31 -2.47
C CYS A 202 -9.89 -3.40 -3.00
N PHE A 203 -10.55 -3.81 -4.07
CA PHE A 203 -11.68 -3.10 -4.65
C PHE A 203 -12.72 -4.09 -5.16
N ASN A 204 -13.94 -3.62 -5.29
CA ASN A 204 -15.03 -4.27 -5.99
C ASN A 204 -15.38 -3.49 -7.26
N ILE A 205 -15.90 -4.20 -8.27
CA ILE A 205 -16.46 -3.61 -9.49
C ILE A 205 -17.92 -4.02 -9.56
N ALA A 206 -18.79 -3.02 -9.72
CA ALA A 206 -20.22 -3.21 -9.86
C ALA A 206 -20.75 -2.44 -11.07
N ASP A 207 -21.73 -3.03 -11.75
CA ASP A 207 -22.49 -2.35 -12.77
C ASP A 207 -23.77 -1.82 -12.12
N LEU A 208 -23.91 -0.49 -12.14
CA LEU A 208 -25.07 0.24 -11.63
C LEU A 208 -25.94 0.64 -12.80
N ARG A 209 -27.14 0.12 -12.83
CA ARG A 209 -28.15 0.58 -13.80
C ARG A 209 -28.68 1.94 -13.35
N LEU A 210 -28.64 2.94 -14.23
CA LEU A 210 -29.13 4.29 -13.96
C LEU A 210 -30.54 4.52 -14.51
N ASP A 211 -30.81 3.95 -15.67
CA ASP A 211 -32.09 4.04 -16.36
C ASP A 211 -32.36 2.77 -17.22
N GLU A 212 -33.36 2.84 -18.12
CA GLU A 212 -33.70 1.73 -19.01
C GLU A 212 -32.63 1.49 -20.09
N ASP A 213 -31.92 2.54 -20.46
CA ASP A 213 -31.03 2.57 -21.61
C ASP A 213 -29.55 2.47 -21.24
N GLY A 214 -29.20 2.43 -19.95
CA GLY A 214 -27.78 2.33 -19.59
C GLY A 214 -27.43 2.41 -18.11
N GLY A 215 -26.16 2.58 -17.86
CA GLY A 215 -25.63 2.62 -16.50
C GLY A 215 -24.14 2.94 -16.43
N GLU A 216 -23.59 2.67 -15.28
CA GLU A 216 -22.17 2.92 -14.97
C GLU A 216 -21.51 1.68 -14.40
N ARG A 217 -20.27 1.42 -14.82
CA ARG A 217 -19.37 0.49 -14.13
C ARG A 217 -18.53 1.25 -13.14
N VAL A 218 -18.68 0.93 -11.87
CA VAL A 218 -18.07 1.64 -10.75
C VAL A 218 -17.09 0.74 -10.03
N ARG A 219 -15.90 1.28 -9.74
CA ARG A 219 -14.92 0.67 -8.84
C ARG A 219 -15.04 1.32 -7.46
N THR A 220 -15.21 0.52 -6.42
CA THR A 220 -15.27 0.98 -5.03
C THR A 220 -14.23 0.25 -4.19
N TRP A 221 -13.67 0.93 -3.18
CA TRP A 221 -12.81 0.23 -2.21
C TRP A 221 -13.58 -0.88 -1.51
N ASP A 222 -12.84 -1.96 -1.25
CA ASP A 222 -13.34 -3.12 -0.52
C ASP A 222 -12.27 -3.62 0.47
N ALA A 223 -12.58 -4.62 1.28
CA ALA A 223 -11.64 -5.19 2.23
C ALA A 223 -11.62 -6.72 2.14
N CYS A 224 -10.42 -7.28 2.06
CA CYS A 224 -10.23 -8.74 2.00
C CYS A 224 -10.71 -9.49 3.26
N THR A 225 -11.04 -8.77 4.33
CA THR A 225 -11.64 -9.30 5.55
C THR A 225 -13.17 -9.38 5.50
N PHE A 226 -13.81 -8.77 4.51
CA PHE A 226 -15.26 -8.87 4.36
C PHE A 226 -15.67 -10.23 3.78
N ALA A 227 -16.75 -10.80 4.31
CA ALA A 227 -17.27 -12.10 3.89
C ALA A 227 -17.64 -12.17 2.40
N GLY A 228 -18.10 -11.04 1.83
CA GLY A 228 -18.49 -10.95 0.43
C GLY A 228 -17.34 -10.73 -0.55
N PHE A 229 -16.13 -10.38 -0.08
CA PHE A 229 -15.03 -9.94 -0.96
C PHE A 229 -14.59 -10.99 -2.00
N THR A 230 -14.65 -12.27 -1.67
CA THR A 230 -14.28 -13.36 -2.57
C THR A 230 -15.46 -14.17 -3.08
N ARG A 231 -16.69 -13.71 -2.83
CA ARG A 231 -17.89 -14.37 -3.30
C ARG A 231 -17.97 -14.31 -4.84
N MET A 232 -18.25 -15.44 -5.44
CA MET A 232 -18.39 -15.61 -6.88
C MET A 232 -19.82 -16.01 -7.25
N THR A 233 -20.13 -16.00 -8.54
CA THR A 233 -21.39 -16.51 -9.05
C THR A 233 -21.60 -17.97 -8.65
N GLY A 234 -22.84 -18.38 -8.41
CA GLY A 234 -23.19 -19.73 -7.99
C GLY A 234 -22.94 -19.98 -6.49
N ASP A 235 -22.91 -18.93 -5.69
CA ASP A 235 -22.71 -18.95 -4.22
C ASP A 235 -21.37 -19.61 -3.79
N CYS A 236 -20.43 -19.69 -4.70
CA CYS A 236 -19.07 -20.14 -4.41
C CYS A 236 -18.27 -19.05 -3.71
N ASN A 237 -17.63 -19.39 -2.60
CA ASN A 237 -16.69 -18.48 -1.92
C ASN A 237 -15.37 -19.23 -1.64
N PRO A 238 -14.30 -19.01 -2.44
CA PRO A 238 -13.03 -19.73 -2.28
C PRO A 238 -12.29 -19.39 -0.99
N VAL A 239 -12.68 -18.33 -0.30
CA VAL A 239 -12.14 -17.95 1.02
C VAL A 239 -13.31 -17.86 1.99
N ASP A 240 -13.80 -19.04 2.40
CA ASP A 240 -14.88 -19.12 3.38
C ASP A 240 -14.35 -19.09 4.81
N GLY A 241 -15.22 -18.61 5.72
CA GLY A 241 -14.95 -18.51 7.15
C GLY A 241 -13.97 -17.41 7.56
N GLU A 242 -14.00 -17.08 8.83
CA GLU A 242 -13.20 -15.98 9.41
C GLU A 242 -11.70 -16.27 9.36
N THR A 243 -11.31 -17.50 9.65
CA THR A 243 -9.90 -17.93 9.63
C THR A 243 -9.31 -17.81 8.23
N GLY A 244 -10.06 -18.20 7.19
CA GLY A 244 -9.65 -18.07 5.81
C GLY A 244 -9.41 -16.60 5.40
N ARG A 245 -10.29 -15.68 5.81
CA ARG A 245 -10.16 -14.24 5.52
C ARG A 245 -8.97 -13.62 6.22
N VAL A 246 -8.75 -13.92 7.50
CA VAL A 246 -7.58 -13.46 8.27
C VAL A 246 -6.29 -14.01 7.67
N ARG A 247 -6.23 -15.32 7.39
CA ARG A 247 -5.10 -15.98 6.73
C ARG A 247 -4.78 -15.32 5.38
N LYS A 248 -5.77 -15.12 4.51
CA LYS A 248 -5.62 -14.44 3.21
C LYS A 248 -4.96 -13.07 3.34
N ARG A 249 -5.37 -12.25 4.31
CA ARG A 249 -4.80 -10.92 4.54
C ARG A 249 -3.30 -10.96 4.79
N PHE A 250 -2.85 -11.86 5.68
CA PHE A 250 -1.44 -11.95 6.05
C PHE A 250 -0.60 -12.64 4.99
N LEU A 251 -1.10 -13.73 4.42
CA LEU A 251 -0.42 -14.41 3.32
C LEU A 251 -0.26 -13.50 2.10
N HIS A 252 -1.27 -12.69 1.76
CA HIS A 252 -1.13 -11.72 0.67
C HIS A 252 0.09 -10.82 0.89
N LYS A 253 0.21 -10.22 2.08
CA LYS A 253 1.27 -9.25 2.37
C LYS A 253 2.67 -9.84 2.58
N LEU A 254 2.75 -11.01 3.18
CA LEU A 254 4.02 -11.59 3.64
C LEU A 254 4.51 -12.76 2.77
N LEU A 255 3.62 -13.37 1.96
CA LEU A 255 3.98 -14.50 1.09
C LEU A 255 3.73 -14.20 -0.38
N HIS A 256 2.46 -13.98 -0.77
CA HIS A 256 2.12 -13.87 -2.19
C HIS A 256 2.77 -12.66 -2.87
N ASP A 257 2.82 -11.52 -2.19
CA ASP A 257 3.51 -10.34 -2.71
C ASP A 257 5.03 -10.53 -2.77
N VAL A 258 5.60 -11.28 -1.83
CA VAL A 258 7.01 -11.66 -1.89
C VAL A 258 7.28 -12.54 -3.11
N GLN A 259 6.45 -13.55 -3.34
CA GLN A 259 6.57 -14.42 -4.52
C GLN A 259 6.42 -13.66 -5.83
N LYS A 260 5.51 -12.70 -5.89
CA LYS A 260 5.20 -11.95 -7.11
C LYS A 260 6.13 -10.77 -7.37
N HIS A 261 6.56 -10.07 -6.33
CA HIS A 261 7.27 -8.79 -6.42
C HIS A 261 8.63 -8.77 -5.73
N GLY A 262 9.07 -9.89 -5.15
CA GLY A 262 10.35 -10.02 -4.45
C GLY A 262 10.41 -9.32 -3.08
N ARG A 263 9.26 -8.87 -2.55
CA ARG A 263 9.19 -8.14 -1.28
C ARG A 263 7.80 -8.17 -0.64
N PRO A 264 7.69 -8.04 0.70
CA PRO A 264 6.41 -7.85 1.35
C PRO A 264 5.73 -6.55 0.90
N SER A 265 4.40 -6.53 0.81
CA SER A 265 3.66 -5.29 0.59
C SER A 265 3.48 -4.45 1.86
N CYS A 266 3.86 -4.96 3.01
CA CYS A 266 3.90 -4.17 4.24
C CYS A 266 5.04 -3.15 4.21
N VAL A 267 4.74 -1.90 4.53
CA VAL A 267 5.71 -0.79 4.64
C VAL A 267 6.00 -0.39 6.09
N GLY A 268 5.64 -1.20 7.06
CA GLY A 268 5.96 -0.99 8.47
C GLY A 268 5.47 0.33 9.08
N CYS A 269 4.41 0.94 8.52
CA CYS A 269 3.93 2.26 8.96
C CYS A 269 3.16 2.25 10.29
N GLY A 270 2.86 1.08 10.89
CA GLY A 270 2.18 0.94 12.17
C GLY A 270 0.69 1.28 12.21
N ARG A 271 0.10 1.83 11.14
CA ARG A 271 -1.30 2.31 11.16
C ARG A 271 -2.30 1.23 11.51
N CYS A 272 -2.13 0.02 10.98
CA CYS A 272 -3.05 -1.09 11.26
C CYS A 272 -2.93 -1.61 12.71
N VAL A 273 -1.81 -1.38 13.37
CA VAL A 273 -1.62 -1.67 14.81
C VAL A 273 -2.53 -0.78 15.63
N ASN A 274 -2.47 0.52 15.39
CA ASN A 274 -3.28 1.51 16.11
C ASN A 274 -4.79 1.42 15.79
N MET A 275 -5.16 0.93 14.61
CA MET A 275 -6.55 0.86 14.17
C MET A 275 -7.27 -0.40 14.68
N CYS A 276 -6.57 -1.46 15.02
CA CYS A 276 -7.17 -2.76 15.27
C CYS A 276 -7.63 -2.93 16.72
N PHE A 277 -8.92 -2.82 16.97
CA PHE A 277 -9.52 -3.04 18.30
C PHE A 277 -9.33 -4.47 18.82
N GLY A 278 -9.32 -5.47 17.92
CA GLY A 278 -9.08 -6.86 18.28
C GLY A 278 -7.62 -7.23 18.49
N GLY A 279 -6.69 -6.30 18.19
CA GLY A 279 -5.25 -6.59 18.23
C GLY A 279 -4.84 -7.66 17.20
N VAL A 280 -5.53 -7.73 16.06
CA VAL A 280 -5.22 -8.62 14.93
C VAL A 280 -4.43 -7.83 13.90
N ASP A 281 -3.28 -7.35 14.31
CA ASP A 281 -2.39 -6.57 13.47
C ASP A 281 -1.23 -7.40 12.92
N ILE A 282 -0.44 -6.79 12.05
CA ILE A 282 0.63 -7.50 11.35
C ILE A 282 1.82 -7.81 12.26
N ILE A 283 2.08 -6.99 13.28
CA ILE A 283 3.18 -7.23 14.23
C ILE A 283 2.85 -8.49 15.02
N ARG A 284 1.63 -8.55 15.60
CA ARG A 284 1.19 -9.73 16.35
C ARG A 284 1.23 -11.01 15.50
N CYS A 285 0.81 -10.94 14.23
CA CYS A 285 0.91 -12.09 13.33
C CYS A 285 2.36 -12.56 13.17
N ILE A 286 3.29 -11.63 12.93
CA ILE A 286 4.72 -11.93 12.78
C ILE A 286 5.32 -12.53 14.06
N GLU A 287 4.98 -11.97 15.22
CA GLU A 287 5.44 -12.46 16.53
C GLU A 287 4.92 -13.88 16.83
N MET A 288 3.66 -14.15 16.51
CA MET A 288 3.08 -15.49 16.71
C MET A 288 3.70 -16.54 15.77
N LEU A 289 3.95 -16.18 14.51
CA LEU A 289 4.67 -17.04 13.55
C LEU A 289 6.09 -17.36 14.04
N ALA A 290 6.82 -16.37 14.55
CA ALA A 290 8.15 -16.57 15.09
C ALA A 290 8.16 -17.48 16.30
N ALA A 291 7.23 -17.28 17.25
CA ALA A 291 7.10 -18.10 18.45
C ALA A 291 6.72 -19.57 18.12
N GLU A 292 5.88 -19.81 17.11
CA GLU A 292 5.55 -21.16 16.66
C GLU A 292 6.77 -21.84 16.02
N GLY A 293 7.57 -21.11 15.23
CA GLY A 293 8.81 -21.60 14.62
C GLY A 293 9.87 -22.01 15.65
N GLU A 294 10.02 -21.24 16.74
CA GLU A 294 10.95 -21.57 17.83
C GLU A 294 10.54 -22.85 18.58
N ASN A 295 9.23 -23.02 18.84
CA ASN A 295 8.69 -24.23 19.50
C ASN A 295 8.77 -25.46 18.61
N GLY A 296 8.66 -25.31 17.28
CA GLY A 296 8.78 -26.42 16.33
C GLY A 296 10.22 -26.90 16.11
N SER A 297 11.22 -26.05 16.35
CA SER A 297 12.64 -26.40 16.23
C SER A 297 13.23 -27.09 17.47
N GLY A 298 12.52 -27.06 18.60
CA GLY A 298 12.95 -27.68 19.87
C GLY A 298 12.90 -29.22 19.93
N GLY A 299 12.51 -29.89 18.86
CA GLY A 299 12.30 -31.35 18.83
C GLY A 299 13.33 -32.18 18.03
N ARG A 300 14.42 -31.56 17.55
CA ARG A 300 15.48 -32.29 16.82
C ARG A 300 16.87 -31.81 17.21
N TRP A 301 17.34 -32.33 18.33
CA TRP A 301 18.77 -32.51 18.65
C TRP A 301 18.99 -33.89 19.18
#